data_06281429ff90ba206c96f339d3d9669f
#
_entry.id   06281429ff90ba206c96f339d3d9669f
#
_cell.length_a   1.000
_cell.length_b   1.000
_cell.length_c   1.000
_cell.angle_alpha   90.00
_cell.angle_beta   90.00
_cell.angle_gamma   90.00
#
_symmetry.space_group_name_H-M   'P 1'
#
loop_
_entity.id
_entity.type
_entity.pdbx_description
1 polymer ?
#
loop_
_entity_poly.entity_id
_entity_poly.type
_entity_poly.pdbx_seq_one_letter_code
_entity_poly.pdbx_strand_id
1 'polypeptide(L)'
;MVIRLTRLTNERHRLELIRDDGTREARELETRSALLHDLVHYAVETEAGLNASFYGRLARGETYEALTAEPAADPEAMQTEVVVGRLQGIAKNDTWSTVDPASFAESIAAGFRALGHEAPAWLTGDLIVRVRERLRRVQGQWRATPFHQTLALEFPARGCQTESEAGNPWQRAR
;
A
#
# COMPACT_ATOMS: atom_id res chain seq x y z
N MET A 1 3.64 -11.24 -4.44
CA MET A 1 2.40 -11.06 -5.27
C MET A 1 2.66 -10.08 -6.39
N VAL A 2 2.10 -10.31 -7.59
CA VAL A 2 2.15 -9.36 -8.72
C VAL A 2 0.79 -8.69 -8.89
N ILE A 3 0.78 -7.37 -8.97
CA ILE A 3 -0.39 -6.53 -9.25
C ILE A 3 -0.29 -6.10 -10.72
N ARG A 4 -1.29 -6.42 -11.52
CA ARG A 4 -1.33 -6.08 -12.95
C ARG A 4 -2.47 -5.12 -13.21
N LEU A 5 -2.15 -3.97 -13.77
CA LEU A 5 -3.10 -2.92 -14.14
C LEU A 5 -3.15 -2.81 -15.66
N THR A 6 -4.23 -3.27 -16.29
CA THR A 6 -4.43 -3.19 -17.74
C THR A 6 -5.30 -1.99 -18.06
N ARG A 7 -4.83 -1.08 -18.91
CA ARG A 7 -5.58 0.10 -19.31
C ARG A 7 -6.59 -0.27 -20.40
N LEU A 8 -7.88 -0.29 -20.05
CA LEU A 8 -8.94 -0.64 -21.00
C LEU A 8 -9.43 0.58 -21.78
N THR A 9 -9.78 1.64 -21.05
CA THR A 9 -10.23 2.93 -21.60
C THR A 9 -9.67 4.06 -20.74
N ASN A 10 -10.06 5.30 -21.00
CA ASN A 10 -9.74 6.42 -20.10
C ASN A 10 -10.45 6.32 -18.74
N GLU A 11 -11.56 5.59 -18.69
CA GLU A 11 -12.45 5.52 -17.53
C GLU A 11 -12.36 4.18 -16.80
N ARG A 12 -11.84 3.15 -17.44
CA ARG A 12 -11.81 1.80 -16.88
C ARG A 12 -10.43 1.15 -17.03
N HIS A 13 -10.06 0.42 -16.00
CA HIS A 13 -8.90 -0.46 -16.00
C HIS A 13 -9.26 -1.82 -15.40
N ARG A 14 -8.48 -2.83 -15.73
CA ARG A 14 -8.56 -4.14 -15.12
C ARG A 14 -7.42 -4.28 -14.11
N LEU A 15 -7.79 -4.54 -12.87
CA LEU A 15 -6.89 -5.00 -11.82
C LEU A 15 -6.85 -6.51 -11.84
N GLU A 16 -5.66 -7.10 -11.90
CA GLU A 16 -5.42 -8.53 -11.73
C GLU A 16 -4.35 -8.73 -10.66
N LEU A 17 -4.64 -9.58 -9.69
CA LEU A 17 -3.75 -9.97 -8.61
C LEU A 17 -3.28 -11.40 -8.85
N ILE A 18 -1.97 -11.63 -8.85
CA ILE A 18 -1.35 -12.95 -9.02
C ILE A 18 -0.52 -13.21 -7.76
N ARG A 19 -1.01 -14.09 -6.91
CA ARG A 19 -0.35 -14.43 -5.64
C ARG A 19 0.81 -15.40 -5.88
N ASP A 20 1.69 -15.51 -4.90
CA ASP A 20 2.89 -16.35 -5.00
C ASP A 20 2.56 -17.84 -5.05
N ASP A 21 1.38 -18.25 -4.55
CA ASP A 21 0.83 -19.61 -4.68
C ASP A 21 0.19 -19.89 -6.04
N GLY A 22 0.19 -18.90 -6.96
CA GLY A 22 -0.38 -19.00 -8.30
C GLY A 22 -1.88 -18.70 -8.38
N THR A 23 -2.56 -18.45 -7.26
CA THR A 23 -3.97 -18.05 -7.28
C THR A 23 -4.13 -16.66 -7.89
N ARG A 24 -5.28 -16.44 -8.56
CA ARG A 24 -5.53 -15.21 -9.30
C ARG A 24 -6.90 -14.65 -9.00
N GLU A 25 -6.97 -13.34 -8.96
CA GLU A 25 -8.23 -12.60 -8.88
C GLU A 25 -8.17 -11.43 -9.87
N ALA A 26 -9.26 -11.16 -10.59
CA ALA A 26 -9.31 -10.04 -11.53
C ALA A 26 -10.68 -9.36 -11.50
N ARG A 27 -10.67 -8.03 -11.68
CA ARG A 27 -11.87 -7.20 -11.77
C ARG A 27 -11.63 -5.96 -12.61
N GLU A 28 -12.71 -5.41 -13.13
CA GLU A 28 -12.69 -4.11 -13.79
C GLU A 28 -13.13 -3.03 -12.81
N LEU A 29 -12.36 -1.96 -12.76
CA LEU A 29 -12.57 -0.83 -11.86
C LEU A 29 -12.68 0.49 -12.65
N GLU A 30 -13.34 1.47 -12.05
CA GLU A 30 -13.36 2.83 -12.56
C GLU A 30 -12.00 3.51 -12.27
N THR A 31 -11.35 4.03 -13.32
CA THR A 31 -10.00 4.59 -13.20
C THR A 31 -9.95 5.85 -12.33
N ARG A 32 -10.99 6.70 -12.40
CA ARG A 32 -11.00 7.99 -11.67
C ARG A 32 -11.10 7.83 -10.16
N SER A 33 -11.90 6.85 -9.72
CA SER A 33 -12.16 6.65 -8.29
C SER A 33 -11.17 5.68 -7.64
N ALA A 34 -10.87 4.56 -8.32
CA ALA A 34 -10.09 3.48 -7.72
C ALA A 34 -8.58 3.60 -7.94
N LEU A 35 -8.13 3.89 -9.17
CA LEU A 35 -6.72 3.75 -9.52
C LEU A 35 -5.76 4.55 -8.62
N LEU A 36 -6.05 5.84 -8.39
CA LEU A 36 -5.16 6.67 -7.57
C LEU A 36 -5.10 6.15 -6.13
N HIS A 37 -6.23 5.76 -5.57
CA HIS A 37 -6.32 5.16 -4.25
C HIS A 37 -5.47 3.89 -4.15
N ASP A 38 -5.65 2.97 -5.09
CA ASP A 38 -4.90 1.70 -5.14
C ASP A 38 -3.39 1.93 -5.31
N LEU A 39 -2.97 2.90 -6.13
CA LEU A 39 -1.56 3.25 -6.29
C LEU A 39 -0.97 3.89 -5.03
N VAL A 40 -1.75 4.65 -4.26
CA VAL A 40 -1.29 5.21 -2.97
C VAL A 40 -1.15 4.08 -1.95
N HIS A 41 -2.10 3.15 -1.84
CA HIS A 41 -1.96 1.92 -1.04
C HIS A 41 -0.68 1.16 -1.39
N TYR A 42 -0.49 0.87 -2.69
CA TYR A 42 0.70 0.18 -3.15
C TYR A 42 1.99 0.90 -2.70
N ALA A 43 2.04 2.23 -2.84
CA ALA A 43 3.23 3.00 -2.48
C ALA A 43 3.48 2.99 -0.97
N VAL A 44 2.44 3.23 -0.15
CA VAL A 44 2.55 3.26 1.31
C VAL A 44 2.93 1.89 1.86
N GLU A 45 2.18 0.86 1.50
CA GLU A 45 2.39 -0.48 2.04
C GLU A 45 3.73 -1.08 1.64
N THR A 46 4.17 -0.84 0.38
CA THR A 46 5.49 -1.30 -0.07
C THR A 46 6.62 -0.58 0.69
N GLU A 47 6.55 0.74 0.85
CA GLU A 47 7.61 1.53 1.48
C GLU A 47 7.67 1.35 3.00
N ALA A 48 6.54 1.16 3.64
CA ALA A 48 6.46 0.90 5.07
C ALA A 48 6.62 -0.58 5.42
N GLY A 49 6.53 -1.50 4.44
CA GLY A 49 6.65 -2.94 4.64
C GLY A 49 5.45 -3.54 5.38
N LEU A 50 4.24 -3.01 5.13
CA LEU A 50 3.01 -3.42 5.82
C LEU A 50 2.47 -4.73 5.25
N ASN A 51 1.94 -5.57 6.14
CA ASN A 51 1.40 -6.87 5.76
C ASN A 51 -0.05 -7.09 6.20
N ALA A 52 -0.55 -6.31 7.17
CA ALA A 52 -1.93 -6.42 7.65
C ALA A 52 -2.87 -5.40 6.97
N SER A 53 -2.34 -4.59 6.04
CA SER A 53 -3.08 -3.62 5.25
C SER A 53 -3.61 -4.24 3.95
N PHE A 54 -4.20 -3.44 3.08
CA PHE A 54 -4.96 -3.89 1.91
C PHE A 54 -4.20 -4.88 0.99
N TYR A 55 -3.05 -4.49 0.43
CA TYR A 55 -2.27 -5.38 -0.43
C TYR A 55 -1.60 -6.52 0.33
N GLY A 56 -1.20 -6.29 1.57
CA GLY A 56 -0.67 -7.34 2.44
C GLY A 56 -1.70 -8.46 2.69
N ARG A 57 -2.96 -8.11 2.95
CA ARG A 57 -4.08 -9.04 3.14
C ARG A 57 -4.43 -9.77 1.84
N LEU A 58 -4.48 -9.05 0.70
CA LEU A 58 -4.66 -9.67 -0.62
C LEU A 58 -3.55 -10.68 -0.94
N ALA A 59 -2.30 -10.38 -0.59
CA ALA A 59 -1.17 -11.28 -0.79
C ALA A 59 -1.27 -12.55 0.05
N ARG A 60 -1.94 -12.49 1.21
CA ARG A 60 -2.21 -13.65 2.08
C ARG A 60 -3.46 -14.45 1.70
N GLY A 61 -4.14 -14.10 0.61
CA GLY A 61 -5.27 -14.87 0.07
C GLY A 61 -6.65 -14.32 0.39
N GLU A 62 -6.76 -13.17 1.08
CA GLU A 62 -8.06 -12.50 1.21
C GLU A 62 -8.51 -11.96 -0.15
N THR A 63 -9.82 -11.88 -0.37
CA THR A 63 -10.36 -11.38 -1.63
C THR A 63 -10.57 -9.87 -1.57
N TYR A 64 -10.47 -9.22 -2.73
CA TYR A 64 -10.78 -7.79 -2.85
C TYR A 64 -12.19 -7.46 -2.35
N GLU A 65 -13.17 -8.34 -2.67
CA GLU A 65 -14.56 -8.16 -2.25
C GLU A 65 -14.71 -8.19 -0.73
N ALA A 66 -14.06 -9.15 -0.06
CA ALA A 66 -14.08 -9.24 1.41
C ALA A 66 -13.47 -7.98 2.06
N LEU A 67 -12.36 -7.47 1.50
CA LEU A 67 -11.69 -6.29 2.04
C LEU A 67 -12.45 -4.98 1.84
N THR A 68 -13.31 -4.92 0.82
CA THR A 68 -14.11 -3.72 0.53
C THR A 68 -15.52 -3.76 1.11
N ALA A 69 -15.98 -4.93 1.59
CA ALA A 69 -17.31 -5.09 2.15
C ALA A 69 -17.43 -4.56 3.59
N GLU A 70 -16.35 -4.65 4.37
CA GLU A 70 -16.36 -4.25 5.77
C GLU A 70 -15.18 -3.33 6.11
N PRO A 71 -15.37 -2.36 7.03
CA PRO A 71 -14.28 -1.54 7.54
C PRO A 71 -13.17 -2.41 8.14
N ALA A 72 -11.93 -2.01 7.94
CA ALA A 72 -10.79 -2.72 8.49
C ALA A 72 -10.85 -2.70 10.03
N ALA A 73 -10.89 -3.88 10.64
CA ALA A 73 -10.84 -4.04 12.10
C ALA A 73 -9.40 -4.07 12.64
N ASP A 74 -8.43 -4.41 11.77
CA ASP A 74 -7.02 -4.46 12.12
C ASP A 74 -6.44 -3.05 12.31
N PRO A 75 -5.73 -2.77 13.41
CA PRO A 75 -5.17 -1.44 13.68
C PRO A 75 -4.21 -0.94 12.59
N GLU A 76 -3.35 -1.81 12.02
CA GLU A 76 -2.45 -1.44 10.92
C GLU A 76 -3.26 -1.03 9.68
N ALA A 77 -4.30 -1.81 9.33
CA ALA A 77 -5.16 -1.49 8.19
C ALA A 77 -5.91 -0.15 8.39
N MET A 78 -6.49 0.09 9.58
CA MET A 78 -7.15 1.37 9.88
C MET A 78 -6.18 2.56 9.80
N GLN A 79 -4.98 2.42 10.37
CA GLN A 79 -3.95 3.46 10.31
C GLN A 79 -3.52 3.73 8.87
N THR A 80 -3.38 2.67 8.07
CA THR A 80 -3.01 2.78 6.66
C THR A 80 -4.07 3.53 5.86
N GLU A 81 -5.35 3.24 6.05
CA GLU A 81 -6.44 3.95 5.37
C GLU A 81 -6.42 5.46 5.65
N VAL A 82 -6.20 5.86 6.91
CA VAL A 82 -6.08 7.28 7.26
C VAL A 82 -4.91 7.95 6.54
N VAL A 83 -3.74 7.31 6.53
CA VAL A 83 -2.54 7.84 5.86
C VAL A 83 -2.74 7.90 4.35
N VAL A 84 -3.30 6.84 3.75
CA VAL A 84 -3.63 6.76 2.31
C VAL A 84 -4.60 7.87 1.92
N GLY A 85 -5.67 8.07 2.66
CA GLY A 85 -6.65 9.14 2.38
C GLY A 85 -6.02 10.54 2.39
N ARG A 86 -5.11 10.81 3.34
CA ARG A 86 -4.38 12.10 3.42
C ARG A 86 -3.42 12.28 2.24
N LEU A 87 -2.66 11.25 1.88
CA LEU A 87 -1.73 11.28 0.76
C LEU A 87 -2.44 11.35 -0.59
N GLN A 88 -3.57 10.67 -0.74
CA GLN A 88 -4.40 10.74 -1.94
C GLN A 88 -4.88 12.18 -2.21
N GLY A 89 -5.24 12.93 -1.17
CA GLY A 89 -5.62 14.34 -1.30
C GLY A 89 -4.50 15.19 -1.88
N ILE A 90 -3.25 15.01 -1.43
CA ILE A 90 -2.07 15.68 -1.96
C ILE A 90 -1.80 15.27 -3.40
N ALA A 91 -1.82 13.96 -3.67
CA ALA A 91 -1.54 13.41 -4.99
C ALA A 91 -2.58 13.84 -6.05
N LYS A 92 -3.85 13.92 -5.66
CA LYS A 92 -4.95 14.37 -6.53
C LYS A 92 -4.81 15.82 -6.95
N ASN A 93 -4.34 16.68 -6.04
CA ASN A 93 -4.21 18.11 -6.26
C ASN A 93 -2.79 18.53 -6.72
N ASP A 94 -1.87 17.57 -6.84
CA ASP A 94 -0.44 17.77 -7.15
C ASP A 94 0.24 18.85 -6.27
N THR A 95 -0.11 18.85 -4.99
CA THR A 95 0.40 19.82 -4.01
C THR A 95 1.68 19.36 -3.30
N TRP A 96 2.38 18.35 -3.82
CA TRP A 96 3.60 17.81 -3.23
C TRP A 96 4.73 18.82 -3.01
N SER A 97 4.80 19.86 -3.85
CA SER A 97 5.83 20.89 -3.73
C SER A 97 5.65 21.83 -2.54
N THR A 98 4.42 21.90 -2.00
CA THR A 98 4.07 22.77 -0.86
C THR A 98 4.10 22.03 0.47
N VAL A 99 4.39 20.72 0.45
CA VAL A 99 4.33 19.86 1.64
C VAL A 99 5.74 19.59 2.15
N ASP A 100 6.03 20.04 3.37
CA ASP A 100 7.19 19.56 4.12
C ASP A 100 6.90 18.14 4.66
N PRO A 101 7.70 17.11 4.28
CA PRO A 101 7.40 15.73 4.63
C PRO A 101 7.34 15.45 6.13
N ALA A 102 8.23 16.07 6.91
CA ALA A 102 8.28 15.86 8.36
C ALA A 102 7.06 16.48 9.05
N SER A 103 6.74 17.75 8.73
CA SER A 103 5.55 18.43 9.25
C SER A 103 4.26 17.72 8.84
N PHE A 104 4.22 17.16 7.64
CA PHE A 104 3.05 16.43 7.17
C PHE A 104 2.85 15.11 7.94
N ALA A 105 3.92 14.32 8.13
CA ALA A 105 3.86 13.10 8.94
C ALA A 105 3.41 13.42 10.38
N GLU A 106 3.97 14.47 10.98
CA GLU A 106 3.60 14.92 12.31
C GLU A 106 2.14 15.40 12.39
N SER A 107 1.63 16.07 11.37
CA SER A 107 0.22 16.50 11.33
C SER A 107 -0.76 15.33 11.34
N ILE A 108 -0.42 14.24 10.66
CA ILE A 108 -1.21 12.99 10.67
C ILE A 108 -1.09 12.34 12.05
N ALA A 109 0.13 12.22 12.58
CA ALA A 109 0.38 11.65 13.91
C ALA A 109 -0.37 12.41 15.03
N ALA A 110 -0.39 13.74 14.94
CA ALA A 110 -1.17 14.58 15.87
C ALA A 110 -2.68 14.30 15.77
N GLY A 111 -3.18 14.05 14.55
CA GLY A 111 -4.57 13.64 14.34
C GLY A 111 -4.94 12.33 15.06
N PHE A 112 -4.08 11.31 14.97
CA PHE A 112 -4.27 10.06 15.73
C PHE A 112 -4.32 10.30 17.23
N ARG A 113 -3.36 11.06 17.78
CA ARG A 113 -3.30 11.37 19.22
C ARG A 113 -4.52 12.16 19.68
N ALA A 114 -5.01 13.10 18.88
CA ALA A 114 -6.20 13.88 19.20
C ALA A 114 -7.48 13.03 19.31
N LEU A 115 -7.50 11.89 18.63
CA LEU A 115 -8.59 10.90 18.71
C LEU A 115 -8.35 9.82 19.77
N GLY A 116 -7.28 9.92 20.56
CA GLY A 116 -6.93 8.93 21.58
C GLY A 116 -6.29 7.66 21.05
N HIS A 117 -5.77 7.69 19.80
CA HIS A 117 -5.08 6.57 19.17
C HIS A 117 -3.57 6.77 19.13
N GLU A 118 -2.82 5.68 19.12
CA GLU A 118 -1.40 5.74 18.84
C GLU A 118 -1.15 6.02 17.36
N ALA A 119 -0.21 6.93 17.09
CA ALA A 119 0.26 7.17 15.74
C ALA A 119 1.10 5.97 15.24
N PRO A 120 0.98 5.59 13.96
CA PRO A 120 1.78 4.48 13.44
C PRO A 120 3.28 4.78 13.54
N ALA A 121 4.06 3.87 14.12
CA ALA A 121 5.51 4.04 14.29
C ALA A 121 6.26 4.15 12.94
N TRP A 122 5.69 3.57 11.89
CA TRP A 122 6.25 3.62 10.53
C TRP A 122 6.04 4.97 9.83
N LEU A 123 5.14 5.84 10.34
CA LEU A 123 4.83 7.13 9.73
C LEU A 123 5.90 8.17 10.05
N THR A 124 6.82 8.38 9.12
CA THR A 124 7.94 9.32 9.24
C THR A 124 8.03 10.24 8.02
N GLY A 125 8.75 11.37 8.15
CA GLY A 125 9.04 12.25 7.01
C GLY A 125 9.78 11.51 5.88
N ASP A 126 10.73 10.65 6.22
CA ASP A 126 11.47 9.84 5.23
C ASP A 126 10.55 8.86 4.49
N LEU A 127 9.58 8.27 5.18
CA LEU A 127 8.57 7.47 4.50
C LEU A 127 7.77 8.30 3.49
N ILE A 128 7.32 9.49 3.87
CA ILE A 128 6.57 10.38 2.97
C ILE A 128 7.38 10.71 1.71
N VAL A 129 8.70 10.94 1.84
CA VAL A 129 9.59 11.15 0.69
C VAL A 129 9.59 9.92 -0.22
N ARG A 130 9.85 8.73 0.32
CA ARG A 130 9.89 7.48 -0.47
C ARG A 130 8.56 7.17 -1.15
N VAL A 131 7.43 7.34 -0.43
CA VAL A 131 6.07 7.15 -0.98
C VAL A 131 5.83 8.11 -2.13
N ARG A 132 6.15 9.39 -2.00
CA ARG A 132 6.04 10.40 -3.06
C ARG A 132 6.82 9.99 -4.31
N GLU A 133 8.06 9.54 -4.14
CA GLU A 133 8.92 9.13 -5.27
C GLU A 133 8.40 7.87 -5.96
N ARG A 134 7.98 6.86 -5.18
CA ARG A 134 7.36 5.65 -5.72
C ARG A 134 6.08 5.98 -6.47
N LEU A 135 5.20 6.77 -5.87
CA LEU A 135 3.93 7.13 -6.47
C LEU A 135 4.11 7.91 -7.78
N ARG A 136 5.02 8.89 -7.83
CA ARG A 136 5.36 9.62 -9.06
C ARG A 136 5.85 8.70 -10.17
N ARG A 137 6.72 7.75 -9.83
CA ARG A 137 7.24 6.77 -10.78
C ARG A 137 6.11 5.89 -11.33
N VAL A 138 5.28 5.32 -10.47
CA VAL A 138 4.20 4.41 -10.89
C VAL A 138 3.12 5.15 -11.68
N GLN A 139 2.75 6.36 -11.27
CA GLN A 139 1.84 7.21 -12.05
C GLN A 139 2.42 7.58 -13.43
N GLY A 140 3.72 7.84 -13.51
CA GLY A 140 4.41 8.07 -14.78
C GLY A 140 4.35 6.84 -15.70
N GLN A 141 4.62 5.65 -15.16
CA GLN A 141 4.50 4.39 -15.88
C GLN A 141 3.08 4.14 -16.36
N TRP A 142 2.07 4.36 -15.50
CA TRP A 142 0.67 4.24 -15.88
C TRP A 142 0.28 5.18 -17.02
N ARG A 143 0.69 6.47 -16.94
CA ARG A 143 0.42 7.44 -18.01
C ARG A 143 1.04 7.04 -19.34
N ALA A 144 2.23 6.42 -19.29
CA ALA A 144 2.93 5.92 -20.48
C ALA A 144 2.38 4.58 -20.98
N THR A 145 1.56 3.86 -20.21
CA THR A 145 0.98 2.58 -20.62
C THR A 145 -0.10 2.78 -21.68
N PRO A 146 0.05 2.22 -22.91
CA PRO A 146 -0.96 2.32 -23.95
C PRO A 146 -2.25 1.58 -23.57
N PHE A 147 -3.35 1.87 -24.28
CA PHE A 147 -4.57 1.07 -24.15
C PHE A 147 -4.31 -0.41 -24.46
N HIS A 148 -4.98 -1.27 -23.74
CA HIS A 148 -4.87 -2.73 -23.78
C HIS A 148 -3.49 -3.27 -23.39
N GLN A 149 -2.60 -2.43 -22.88
CA GLN A 149 -1.33 -2.83 -22.30
C GLN A 149 -1.41 -2.85 -20.76
N THR A 150 -0.48 -3.57 -20.17
CA THR A 150 -0.47 -3.84 -18.72
C THR A 150 0.77 -3.27 -18.06
N LEU A 151 0.56 -2.50 -17.00
CA LEU A 151 1.59 -2.17 -16.01
C LEU A 151 1.62 -3.29 -14.97
N ALA A 152 2.78 -3.90 -14.73
CA ALA A 152 2.97 -4.89 -13.68
C ALA A 152 3.78 -4.28 -12.53
N LEU A 153 3.29 -4.45 -11.30
CA LEU A 153 3.91 -3.99 -10.08
C LEU A 153 4.16 -5.19 -9.15
N GLU A 154 5.35 -5.30 -8.61
CA GLU A 154 5.66 -6.32 -7.62
C GLU A 154 5.35 -5.80 -6.22
N PHE A 155 4.53 -6.53 -5.49
CA PHE A 155 4.30 -6.30 -4.07
C PHE A 155 5.06 -7.36 -3.27
N PRO A 156 6.08 -6.96 -2.48
CA PRO A 156 6.85 -7.90 -1.70
C PRO A 156 6.00 -8.43 -0.55
N ALA A 157 5.44 -9.62 -0.69
CA ALA A 157 4.90 -10.34 0.45
C ALA A 157 6.08 -10.73 1.35
N ARG A 158 6.32 -9.98 2.42
CA ARG A 158 7.24 -10.42 3.46
C ARG A 158 6.54 -11.57 4.17
N GLY A 159 7.05 -12.79 3.97
CA GLY A 159 6.62 -13.94 4.74
C GLY A 159 6.65 -13.59 6.22
N CYS A 160 5.67 -14.07 6.98
CA CYS A 160 5.73 -14.09 8.43
C CYS A 160 7.10 -14.69 8.80
N GLN A 161 8.03 -13.85 9.27
CA GLN A 161 9.23 -14.38 9.92
C GLN A 161 8.69 -15.04 11.19
N THR A 162 8.43 -16.35 11.08
CA THR A 162 8.36 -17.19 12.26
C THR A 162 9.71 -16.99 12.95
N GLU A 163 9.69 -16.41 14.15
CA GLU A 163 10.81 -16.43 15.08
C GLU A 163 11.15 -17.90 15.36
N SER A 164 11.96 -18.48 14.52
CA SER A 164 12.55 -19.80 14.70
C SER A 164 14.03 -19.65 14.41
N GLU A 165 14.74 -19.68 15.51
CA GLU A 165 16.17 -19.91 15.73
C GLU A 165 16.89 -18.81 16.52
N ALA A 166 16.34 -18.47 17.68
CA ALA A 166 17.24 -18.17 18.79
C ALA A 166 17.86 -19.50 19.24
N GLY A 167 18.90 -19.93 18.51
CA GLY A 167 19.74 -21.06 18.93
C GLY A 167 20.21 -20.86 20.36
N ASN A 168 19.84 -21.76 21.24
CA ASN A 168 20.24 -21.82 22.65
C ASN A 168 21.78 -21.83 22.76
N PRO A 169 22.45 -20.76 23.28
CA PRO A 169 23.90 -20.71 23.35
C PRO A 169 24.52 -21.54 24.45
N TRP A 170 23.75 -22.38 25.14
CA TRP A 170 24.20 -23.13 26.34
C TRP A 170 24.42 -24.64 26.14
N GLN A 171 24.62 -25.13 24.91
CA GLN A 171 25.00 -26.55 24.68
C GLN A 171 26.41 -26.70 24.12
N ARG A 172 27.42 -26.09 24.77
CA ARG A 172 28.82 -26.56 24.65
C ARG A 172 29.49 -26.51 26.03
N ALA A 173 29.27 -27.54 26.82
CA ALA A 173 30.18 -27.96 27.89
C ALA A 173 29.80 -29.36 28.32
N ARG A 174 30.37 -30.42 27.71
CA ARG A 174 30.97 -31.61 28.31
C ARG A 174 31.72 -32.37 27.24
#